data_7454fd1531b687d2f03c4355df01d5c4
#
_entry.id   7454fd1531b687d2f03c4355df01d5c4
#
_cell.length_a   1.000
_cell.length_b   1.000
_cell.length_c   1.000
_cell.angle_alpha   90.00
_cell.angle_beta   90.00
_cell.angle_gamma   90.00
#
_symmetry.space_group_name_H-M   'P 1'
#
loop_
_entity.id
_entity.type
_entity.pdbx_description
1 polymer ?
#
loop_
_entity_poly.entity_id
_entity_poly.type
_entity_poly.pdbx_seq_one_letter_code
_entity_poly.pdbx_strand_id
1 'polypeptide(L)'
;MRFTRMAGISHLTLVTQGYAVMDDATMPVVGDPETMNDTFLDQIVMSAQAAIDKAVEMGVADGKHVAVGGHSYGAFMTANLLAHCDLFQAGIARSGAYNRTLTPFGFQSERRSLWQARSAYVQLSSLFFADHIQEPLLLVHGEMDNNPGTFPIQSERMFEAIKGSGGNVRLVMLPFESHAYQARQSVLHTQAEMIQWLDRFLK
;
A
#
# COMPACT_ATOMS: atom_id res chain seq x y z
N MET A 1 2.91 -14.14 -26.69
CA MET A 1 2.12 -14.02 -25.45
C MET A 1 2.87 -14.83 -24.39
N ARG A 2 3.32 -14.21 -23.30
CA ARG A 2 3.95 -14.95 -22.17
C ARG A 2 2.87 -15.14 -21.09
N PHE A 3 2.70 -16.36 -20.63
CA PHE A 3 1.90 -16.63 -19.46
C PHE A 3 2.65 -16.12 -18.21
N THR A 4 2.04 -15.27 -17.42
CA THR A 4 2.60 -14.84 -16.14
C THR A 4 2.60 -16.02 -15.19
N ARG A 5 3.78 -16.40 -14.70
CA ARG A 5 3.90 -17.45 -13.70
C ARG A 5 3.62 -16.85 -12.32
N MET A 6 2.55 -17.28 -11.70
CA MET A 6 2.28 -16.91 -10.32
C MET A 6 3.31 -17.56 -9.39
N ALA A 7 3.99 -16.75 -8.58
CA ALA A 7 4.94 -17.21 -7.58
C ALA A 7 4.71 -16.44 -6.27
N GLY A 8 4.79 -17.13 -5.15
CA GLY A 8 4.58 -16.52 -3.84
C GLY A 8 3.16 -15.92 -3.69
N ILE A 9 3.07 -14.76 -3.07
CA ILE A 9 1.81 -14.02 -2.94
C ILE A 9 1.58 -13.23 -4.22
N SER A 10 0.61 -13.68 -5.00
CA SER A 10 0.22 -13.00 -6.24
C SER A 10 -1.21 -12.49 -6.13
N HIS A 11 -1.41 -11.18 -6.34
CA HIS A 11 -2.74 -10.60 -6.46
C HIS A 11 -3.51 -11.09 -7.69
N LEU A 12 -2.84 -11.70 -8.67
CA LEU A 12 -3.50 -12.33 -9.82
C LEU A 12 -4.41 -13.50 -9.42
N THR A 13 -4.26 -14.08 -8.22
CA THR A 13 -5.21 -15.08 -7.70
C THR A 13 -6.61 -14.50 -7.51
N LEU A 14 -6.74 -13.19 -7.33
CA LEU A 14 -8.03 -12.50 -7.19
C LEU A 14 -8.88 -12.59 -8.47
N VAL A 15 -8.26 -12.77 -9.64
CA VAL A 15 -8.98 -13.01 -10.90
C VAL A 15 -9.85 -14.25 -10.81
N THR A 16 -9.39 -15.30 -10.11
CA THR A 16 -10.19 -16.54 -9.92
C THR A 16 -11.39 -16.34 -8.99
N GLN A 17 -11.42 -15.22 -8.27
CA GLN A 17 -12.51 -14.83 -7.36
C GLN A 17 -13.48 -13.81 -7.99
N GLY A 18 -13.32 -13.53 -9.29
CA GLY A 18 -14.19 -12.63 -10.05
C GLY A 18 -13.80 -11.16 -9.99
N TYR A 19 -12.60 -10.84 -9.50
CA TYR A 19 -12.07 -9.48 -9.54
C TYR A 19 -11.33 -9.21 -10.85
N ALA A 20 -11.49 -8.01 -11.40
CA ALA A 20 -10.53 -7.48 -12.36
C ALA A 20 -9.28 -7.03 -11.61
N VAL A 21 -8.11 -7.33 -12.14
CA VAL A 21 -6.83 -6.96 -11.53
C VAL A 21 -6.02 -6.16 -12.54
N MET A 22 -5.70 -4.92 -12.19
CA MET A 22 -4.70 -4.13 -12.90
C MET A 22 -3.33 -4.52 -12.35
N ASP A 23 -2.68 -5.44 -13.05
CA ASP A 23 -1.36 -5.93 -12.67
C ASP A 23 -0.29 -4.95 -13.14
N ASP A 24 0.79 -4.85 -12.36
CA ASP A 24 1.96 -4.05 -12.68
C ASP A 24 1.65 -2.54 -12.91
N ALA A 25 0.62 -2.03 -12.21
CA ALA A 25 0.26 -0.63 -12.26
C ALA A 25 1.41 0.22 -11.68
N THR A 26 1.98 1.09 -12.53
CA THR A 26 3.05 2.00 -12.13
C THR A 26 2.53 3.40 -11.90
N MET A 27 3.00 4.02 -10.82
CA MET A 27 2.70 5.42 -10.49
C MET A 27 4.03 6.17 -10.40
N PRO A 28 4.60 6.59 -11.55
CA PRO A 28 5.90 7.24 -11.58
C PRO A 28 5.85 8.60 -10.88
N VAL A 29 6.84 8.87 -10.06
CA VAL A 29 7.09 10.21 -9.52
C VAL A 29 8.25 10.81 -10.30
N VAL A 30 7.98 11.88 -11.03
CA VAL A 30 8.91 12.51 -11.97
C VAL A 30 9.20 13.94 -11.54
N GLY A 31 10.37 14.45 -11.93
CA GLY A 31 10.81 15.82 -11.63
C GLY A 31 12.29 15.86 -11.33
N ASP A 32 12.73 17.00 -10.80
CA ASP A 32 14.10 17.16 -10.31
C ASP A 32 14.36 16.18 -9.16
N PRO A 33 15.44 15.37 -9.22
CA PRO A 33 15.75 14.38 -8.18
C PRO A 33 15.86 14.94 -6.75
N GLU A 34 16.12 16.23 -6.60
CA GLU A 34 16.24 16.87 -5.27
C GLU A 34 14.89 17.36 -4.73
N THR A 35 13.86 17.49 -5.58
CA THR A 35 12.56 18.08 -5.16
C THR A 35 11.33 17.29 -5.64
N MET A 36 11.49 16.24 -6.44
CA MET A 36 10.37 15.48 -7.01
C MET A 36 9.38 14.96 -5.98
N ASN A 37 9.85 14.67 -4.78
CA ASN A 37 8.99 14.19 -3.70
C ASN A 37 8.13 15.30 -3.05
N ASP A 38 8.39 16.57 -3.33
CA ASP A 38 7.54 17.68 -2.85
C ASP A 38 6.15 17.68 -3.53
N THR A 39 6.04 17.01 -4.69
CA THR A 39 4.77 16.81 -5.43
C THR A 39 4.35 15.35 -5.52
N PHE A 40 4.92 14.48 -4.67
CA PHE A 40 4.68 13.04 -4.68
C PHE A 40 3.19 12.68 -4.60
N LEU A 41 2.47 13.27 -3.64
CA LEU A 41 1.07 12.93 -3.40
C LEU A 41 0.21 13.27 -4.61
N ASP A 42 0.35 14.46 -5.16
CA ASP A 42 -0.39 14.88 -6.36
C ASP A 42 -0.14 13.92 -7.53
N GLN A 43 1.12 13.52 -7.73
CA GLN A 43 1.50 12.64 -8.84
C GLN A 43 0.92 11.23 -8.70
N ILE A 44 0.94 10.64 -7.50
CA ILE A 44 0.37 9.30 -7.31
C ILE A 44 -1.17 9.32 -7.37
N VAL A 45 -1.83 10.36 -6.85
CA VAL A 45 -3.28 10.51 -6.95
C VAL A 45 -3.72 10.68 -8.40
N MET A 46 -3.03 11.53 -9.17
CA MET A 46 -3.31 11.69 -10.61
C MET A 46 -3.11 10.38 -11.38
N SER A 47 -2.07 9.63 -11.07
CA SER A 47 -1.79 8.33 -11.71
C SER A 47 -2.86 7.29 -11.35
N ALA A 48 -3.29 7.26 -10.09
CA ALA A 48 -4.35 6.38 -9.62
C ALA A 48 -5.68 6.70 -10.31
N GLN A 49 -6.07 7.97 -10.37
CA GLN A 49 -7.28 8.41 -11.07
C GLN A 49 -7.25 8.01 -12.54
N ALA A 50 -6.16 8.28 -13.25
CA ALA A 50 -6.02 7.92 -14.66
C ALA A 50 -6.12 6.40 -14.89
N ALA A 51 -5.59 5.59 -13.98
CA ALA A 51 -5.67 4.14 -14.05
C ALA A 51 -7.12 3.64 -13.87
N ILE A 52 -7.85 4.21 -12.90
CA ILE A 52 -9.27 3.91 -12.65
C ILE A 52 -10.12 4.32 -13.87
N ASP A 53 -9.95 5.55 -14.34
CA ASP A 53 -10.68 6.06 -15.50
C ASP A 53 -10.48 5.17 -16.72
N LYS A 54 -9.25 4.71 -16.95
CA LYS A 54 -8.94 3.79 -18.04
C LYS A 54 -9.62 2.44 -17.91
N ALA A 55 -9.64 1.87 -16.71
CA ALA A 55 -10.32 0.60 -16.44
C ALA A 55 -11.85 0.71 -16.63
N VAL A 56 -12.44 1.83 -16.22
CA VAL A 56 -13.86 2.15 -16.42
C VAL A 56 -14.16 2.34 -17.91
N GLU A 57 -13.34 3.13 -18.63
CA GLU A 57 -13.47 3.32 -20.08
C GLU A 57 -13.44 2.00 -20.85
N MET A 58 -12.60 1.06 -20.42
CA MET A 58 -12.51 -0.29 -21.00
C MET A 58 -13.70 -1.18 -20.64
N GLY A 59 -14.58 -0.76 -19.74
CA GLY A 59 -15.74 -1.53 -19.29
C GLY A 59 -15.38 -2.73 -18.41
N VAL A 60 -14.19 -2.73 -17.78
CA VAL A 60 -13.71 -3.84 -16.95
C VAL A 60 -13.79 -3.56 -15.45
N ALA A 61 -14.07 -2.33 -15.05
CA ALA A 61 -14.20 -1.93 -13.65
C ALA A 61 -15.39 -0.99 -13.43
N ASP A 62 -15.99 -1.08 -12.25
CA ASP A 62 -16.86 -0.05 -11.70
C ASP A 62 -15.98 0.90 -10.84
N GLY A 63 -15.92 2.17 -11.23
CA GLY A 63 -15.13 3.17 -10.51
C GLY A 63 -15.51 3.39 -9.04
N LYS A 64 -16.68 2.88 -8.62
CA LYS A 64 -17.12 2.92 -7.22
C LYS A 64 -16.68 1.69 -6.41
N HIS A 65 -16.18 0.66 -7.07
CA HIS A 65 -15.79 -0.61 -6.44
C HIS A 65 -14.33 -0.92 -6.75
N VAL A 66 -13.43 -0.01 -6.35
CA VAL A 66 -11.99 -0.12 -6.58
C VAL A 66 -11.25 -0.26 -5.26
N ALA A 67 -10.35 -1.22 -5.19
CA ALA A 67 -9.40 -1.35 -4.09
C ALA A 67 -7.98 -1.08 -4.58
N VAL A 68 -7.13 -0.63 -3.67
CA VAL A 68 -5.70 -0.43 -3.91
C VAL A 68 -4.88 -1.35 -3.02
N GLY A 69 -3.78 -1.88 -3.55
CA GLY A 69 -2.90 -2.73 -2.74
C GLY A 69 -1.48 -2.79 -3.26
N GLY A 70 -0.59 -3.11 -2.35
CA GLY A 70 0.82 -3.23 -2.70
C GLY A 70 1.66 -3.88 -1.61
N HIS A 71 2.92 -4.10 -1.95
CA HIS A 71 3.94 -4.63 -1.06
C HIS A 71 5.11 -3.63 -0.97
N SER A 72 5.71 -3.49 0.20
CA SER A 72 6.87 -2.63 0.41
C SER A 72 6.57 -1.18 0.01
N TYR A 73 7.20 -0.67 -1.03
CA TYR A 73 6.92 0.66 -1.58
C TYR A 73 5.46 0.78 -2.08
N GLY A 74 4.89 -0.29 -2.64
CA GLY A 74 3.48 -0.32 -3.01
C GLY A 74 2.55 -0.20 -1.80
N ALA A 75 2.90 -0.76 -0.65
CA ALA A 75 2.15 -0.59 0.59
C ALA A 75 2.25 0.84 1.13
N PHE A 76 3.42 1.45 1.02
CA PHE A 76 3.61 2.87 1.32
C PHE A 76 2.73 3.75 0.43
N MET A 77 2.68 3.49 -0.89
CA MET A 77 1.79 4.21 -1.79
C MET A 77 0.32 3.97 -1.46
N THR A 78 -0.07 2.73 -1.17
CA THR A 78 -1.44 2.37 -0.77
C THR A 78 -1.92 3.21 0.42
N ALA A 79 -1.14 3.26 1.49
CA ALA A 79 -1.52 3.99 2.69
C ALA A 79 -1.56 5.52 2.45
N ASN A 80 -0.67 6.06 1.63
CA ASN A 80 -0.71 7.47 1.25
C ASN A 80 -1.92 7.79 0.37
N LEU A 81 -2.30 6.92 -0.57
CA LEU A 81 -3.51 7.11 -1.37
C LEU A 81 -4.76 7.16 -0.50
N LEU A 82 -4.92 6.20 0.43
CA LEU A 82 -6.07 6.18 1.35
C LEU A 82 -6.10 7.38 2.30
N ALA A 83 -4.94 7.92 2.66
CA ALA A 83 -4.86 9.09 3.55
C ALA A 83 -5.12 10.42 2.84
N HIS A 84 -5.06 10.47 1.49
CA HIS A 84 -5.06 11.73 0.75
C HIS A 84 -6.04 11.78 -0.43
N CYS A 85 -6.83 10.72 -0.68
CA CYS A 85 -7.88 10.75 -1.71
C CYS A 85 -8.97 9.72 -1.43
N ASP A 86 -10.17 9.94 -1.97
CA ASP A 86 -11.38 9.10 -1.80
C ASP A 86 -11.64 8.23 -3.04
N LEU A 87 -10.57 7.77 -3.72
CA LEU A 87 -10.67 7.00 -4.97
C LEU A 87 -10.96 5.52 -4.75
N PHE A 88 -10.80 5.02 -3.55
CA PHE A 88 -10.81 3.59 -3.25
C PHE A 88 -11.84 3.25 -2.17
N GLN A 89 -12.30 2.01 -2.14
CA GLN A 89 -13.20 1.50 -1.10
C GLN A 89 -12.52 0.58 -0.09
N ALA A 90 -11.33 0.09 -0.40
CA ALA A 90 -10.54 -0.73 0.51
C ALA A 90 -9.06 -0.70 0.14
N GLY A 91 -8.21 -0.98 1.12
CA GLY A 91 -6.76 -1.09 0.94
C GLY A 91 -6.18 -2.40 1.45
N ILE A 92 -5.09 -2.83 0.81
CA ILE A 92 -4.27 -3.96 1.26
C ILE A 92 -2.79 -3.55 1.20
N ALA A 93 -2.16 -3.37 2.37
CA ALA A 93 -0.79 -2.91 2.48
C ALA A 93 0.09 -3.97 3.16
N ARG A 94 1.10 -4.48 2.45
CA ARG A 94 1.96 -5.55 2.92
C ARG A 94 3.39 -5.06 3.12
N SER A 95 3.95 -5.25 4.33
CA SER A 95 5.32 -4.86 4.71
C SER A 95 5.68 -3.43 4.31
N GLY A 96 4.80 -2.48 4.65
CA GLY A 96 4.93 -1.08 4.26
C GLY A 96 5.75 -0.24 5.24
N ALA A 97 6.02 0.99 4.83
CA ALA A 97 6.61 2.03 5.66
C ALA A 97 5.66 3.22 5.73
N TYR A 98 5.14 3.49 6.90
CA TYR A 98 4.09 4.49 7.10
C TYR A 98 4.57 5.73 7.85
N ASN A 99 5.75 5.66 8.46
CA ASN A 99 6.42 6.79 9.10
C ASN A 99 7.86 6.93 8.56
N ARG A 100 8.08 7.89 7.68
CA ARG A 100 9.39 8.15 7.05
C ARG A 100 10.38 8.85 7.97
N THR A 101 9.94 9.40 9.09
CA THR A 101 10.86 9.97 10.07
C THR A 101 11.75 8.90 10.73
N LEU A 102 11.39 7.62 10.61
CA LEU A 102 12.22 6.49 11.05
C LEU A 102 13.38 6.17 10.08
N THR A 103 13.39 6.77 8.89
CA THR A 103 14.51 6.71 7.94
C THR A 103 15.05 8.11 7.64
N PRO A 104 15.66 8.80 8.64
CA PRO A 104 15.86 10.25 8.58
C PRO A 104 16.97 10.71 7.61
N PHE A 105 17.69 9.79 6.99
CA PHE A 105 18.76 10.10 6.03
C PHE A 105 18.42 9.67 4.59
N GLY A 106 17.13 9.66 4.26
CA GLY A 106 16.64 9.32 2.94
C GLY A 106 15.80 8.04 2.90
N PHE A 107 14.99 7.95 1.88
CA PHE A 107 14.17 6.77 1.58
C PHE A 107 13.78 6.78 0.10
N GLN A 108 13.81 5.61 -0.54
CA GLN A 108 13.52 5.47 -1.97
C GLN A 108 14.30 6.51 -2.80
N SER A 109 13.61 7.40 -3.49
CA SER A 109 14.21 8.50 -4.25
C SER A 109 14.44 9.79 -3.45
N GLU A 110 14.04 9.86 -2.16
CA GLU A 110 14.33 11.02 -1.32
C GLU A 110 15.79 10.97 -0.85
N ARG A 111 16.56 11.96 -1.26
CA ARG A 111 17.99 12.07 -0.97
C ARG A 111 18.30 13.04 0.17
N ARG A 112 17.38 13.96 0.45
CA ARG A 112 17.51 14.93 1.53
C ARG A 112 17.26 14.26 2.87
N SER A 113 17.95 14.69 3.89
CA SER A 113 17.70 14.26 5.26
C SER A 113 16.38 14.86 5.78
N LEU A 114 15.84 14.26 6.84
CA LEU A 114 14.67 14.78 7.56
C LEU A 114 14.79 16.28 7.90
N TRP A 115 15.97 16.71 8.32
CA TRP A 115 16.21 18.11 8.71
C TRP A 115 16.26 19.08 7.53
N GLN A 116 16.59 18.59 6.33
CA GLN A 116 16.61 19.35 5.09
C GLN A 116 15.24 19.45 4.42
N ALA A 117 14.40 18.40 4.57
CA ALA A 117 13.11 18.30 3.88
C ALA A 117 11.97 17.87 4.84
N ARG A 118 11.86 18.51 6.00
CA ARG A 118 10.88 18.12 7.05
C ARG A 118 9.45 17.99 6.52
N SER A 119 9.01 18.90 5.67
CA SER A 119 7.68 18.88 5.08
C SER A 119 7.45 17.62 4.25
N ALA A 120 8.40 17.23 3.40
CA ALA A 120 8.32 16.01 2.60
C ALA A 120 8.23 14.76 3.49
N TYR A 121 9.07 14.69 4.53
CA TYR A 121 9.02 13.56 5.47
C TYR A 121 7.69 13.43 6.21
N VAL A 122 7.08 14.55 6.61
CA VAL A 122 5.76 14.55 7.25
C VAL A 122 4.68 14.19 6.24
N GLN A 123 4.64 14.85 5.10
CA GLN A 123 3.62 14.63 4.06
C GLN A 123 3.62 13.18 3.53
N LEU A 124 4.81 12.59 3.38
CA LEU A 124 4.97 11.23 2.89
C LEU A 124 4.84 10.15 3.99
N SER A 125 4.55 10.56 5.23
CA SER A 125 4.28 9.65 6.34
C SER A 125 2.78 9.54 6.57
N SER A 126 2.13 8.56 5.96
CA SER A 126 0.68 8.32 6.10
C SER A 126 0.24 8.11 7.56
N LEU A 127 1.17 7.75 8.46
CA LEU A 127 0.91 7.66 9.90
C LEU A 127 0.39 9.00 10.49
N PHE A 128 0.86 10.14 10.01
CA PHE A 128 0.42 11.45 10.49
C PHE A 128 -0.97 11.85 9.99
N PHE A 129 -1.52 11.08 9.06
CA PHE A 129 -2.83 11.26 8.46
C PHE A 129 -3.72 10.02 8.64
N ALA A 130 -3.39 9.19 9.63
CA ALA A 130 -4.12 7.94 9.87
C ALA A 130 -5.59 8.16 10.25
N ASP A 131 -5.91 9.31 10.83
CA ASP A 131 -7.26 9.77 11.15
C ASP A 131 -8.08 10.16 9.90
N HIS A 132 -7.43 10.38 8.76
CA HIS A 132 -8.11 10.63 7.48
C HIS A 132 -8.49 9.32 6.77
N ILE A 133 -7.87 8.19 7.12
CA ILE A 133 -8.17 6.91 6.48
C ILE A 133 -9.54 6.40 6.96
N GLN A 134 -10.54 6.55 6.11
CA GLN A 134 -11.90 6.10 6.37
C GLN A 134 -12.17 4.70 5.79
N GLU A 135 -11.45 4.34 4.74
CA GLU A 135 -11.58 3.07 4.05
C GLU A 135 -10.95 1.94 4.87
N PRO A 136 -11.55 0.73 4.80
CA PRO A 136 -10.99 -0.46 5.44
C PRO A 136 -9.58 -0.76 4.93
N LEU A 137 -8.61 -0.91 5.84
CA LEU A 137 -7.22 -1.22 5.51
C LEU A 137 -6.75 -2.53 6.13
N LEU A 138 -6.37 -3.49 5.28
CA LEU A 138 -5.67 -4.70 5.69
C LEU A 138 -4.16 -4.46 5.68
N LEU A 139 -3.55 -4.60 6.85
CA LEU A 139 -2.10 -4.60 7.04
C LEU A 139 -1.60 -6.04 7.21
N VAL A 140 -0.59 -6.44 6.45
CA VAL A 140 0.09 -7.73 6.62
C VAL A 140 1.58 -7.49 6.76
N HIS A 141 2.25 -8.12 7.72
CA HIS A 141 3.68 -7.92 7.96
C HIS A 141 4.38 -9.17 8.46
N GLY A 142 5.58 -9.42 7.98
CA GLY A 142 6.45 -10.48 8.52
C GLY A 142 7.08 -10.04 9.84
N GLU A 143 6.95 -10.85 10.89
CA GLU A 143 7.50 -10.51 12.21
C GLU A 143 9.02 -10.35 12.23
N MET A 144 9.70 -11.00 11.28
CA MET A 144 11.16 -10.93 11.15
C MET A 144 11.60 -10.04 9.98
N ASP A 145 10.75 -9.11 9.56
CA ASP A 145 11.15 -8.14 8.53
C ASP A 145 12.29 -7.26 9.07
N ASN A 146 13.45 -7.42 8.46
CA ASN A 146 14.69 -6.71 8.80
C ASN A 146 15.08 -5.65 7.75
N ASN A 147 14.18 -5.32 6.83
CA ASN A 147 14.40 -4.22 5.90
C ASN A 147 14.37 -2.89 6.68
N PRO A 148 15.43 -2.07 6.60
CA PRO A 148 15.56 -0.87 7.45
C PRO A 148 14.43 0.14 7.31
N GLY A 149 13.74 0.17 6.15
CA GLY A 149 12.63 1.09 5.91
C GLY A 149 11.28 0.58 6.39
N THR A 150 11.14 -0.73 6.62
CA THR A 150 9.85 -1.42 6.80
C THR A 150 9.81 -2.33 8.01
N PHE A 151 10.57 -2.06 9.07
CA PHE A 151 10.47 -2.86 10.30
C PHE A 151 9.01 -3.04 10.76
N PRO A 152 8.63 -4.16 11.40
CA PRO A 152 7.26 -4.48 11.81
C PRO A 152 6.57 -3.38 12.60
N ILE A 153 7.31 -2.60 13.38
CA ILE A 153 6.82 -1.43 14.12
C ILE A 153 6.04 -0.44 13.23
N GLN A 154 6.35 -0.37 11.95
CA GLN A 154 5.64 0.49 11.00
C GLN A 154 4.16 0.10 10.91
N SER A 155 3.86 -1.19 10.70
CA SER A 155 2.48 -1.69 10.63
C SER A 155 1.78 -1.71 11.98
N GLU A 156 2.50 -2.02 13.05
CA GLU A 156 1.95 -1.99 14.42
C GLU A 156 1.44 -0.58 14.78
N ARG A 157 2.27 0.45 14.56
CA ARG A 157 1.90 1.83 14.88
C ARG A 157 0.81 2.37 13.95
N MET A 158 0.84 2.00 12.67
CA MET A 158 -0.22 2.36 11.73
C MET A 158 -1.57 1.73 12.13
N PHE A 159 -1.57 0.46 12.53
CA PHE A 159 -2.75 -0.21 13.06
C PHE A 159 -3.32 0.50 14.30
N GLU A 160 -2.46 0.82 15.27
CA GLU A 160 -2.87 1.52 16.49
C GLU A 160 -3.45 2.90 16.19
N ALA A 161 -2.83 3.65 15.27
CA ALA A 161 -3.27 4.99 14.90
C ALA A 161 -4.66 4.96 14.23
N ILE A 162 -4.85 4.12 13.21
CA ILE A 162 -6.15 4.01 12.52
C ILE A 162 -7.23 3.51 13.48
N LYS A 163 -6.94 2.46 14.25
CA LYS A 163 -7.89 1.89 15.22
C LYS A 163 -8.26 2.90 16.31
N GLY A 164 -7.27 3.64 16.82
CA GLY A 164 -7.47 4.67 17.83
C GLY A 164 -8.31 5.84 17.33
N SER A 165 -8.23 6.15 16.03
CA SER A 165 -9.06 7.16 15.36
C SER A 165 -10.46 6.65 14.97
N GLY A 166 -10.79 5.37 15.26
CA GLY A 166 -12.10 4.78 14.94
C GLY A 166 -12.20 4.18 13.54
N GLY A 167 -11.10 4.14 12.77
CA GLY A 167 -11.06 3.56 11.43
C GLY A 167 -11.14 2.02 11.44
N ASN A 168 -11.45 1.46 10.29
CA ASN A 168 -11.59 0.01 10.10
C ASN A 168 -10.27 -0.58 9.61
N VAL A 169 -9.54 -1.24 10.48
CA VAL A 169 -8.21 -1.78 10.18
C VAL A 169 -8.03 -3.18 10.75
N ARG A 170 -7.34 -4.03 10.01
CA ARG A 170 -6.90 -5.36 10.44
C ARG A 170 -5.38 -5.47 10.27
N LEU A 171 -4.70 -5.99 11.28
CA LEU A 171 -3.28 -6.33 11.23
C LEU A 171 -3.09 -7.84 11.30
N VAL A 172 -2.35 -8.39 10.35
CA VAL A 172 -1.92 -9.78 10.29
C VAL A 172 -0.40 -9.82 10.39
N MET A 173 0.11 -10.37 11.49
CA MET A 173 1.53 -10.60 11.69
C MET A 173 1.86 -12.05 11.30
N LEU A 174 2.88 -12.23 10.46
CA LEU A 174 3.30 -13.53 9.95
C LEU A 174 4.55 -14.00 10.70
N PRO A 175 4.43 -15.01 11.58
CA PRO A 175 5.56 -15.52 12.34
C PRO A 175 6.69 -16.01 11.42
N PHE A 176 7.93 -15.70 11.78
CA PHE A 176 9.15 -16.12 11.10
C PHE A 176 9.32 -15.64 9.65
N GLU A 177 8.39 -14.83 9.12
CA GLU A 177 8.54 -14.24 7.79
C GLU A 177 9.34 -12.96 7.82
N SER A 178 10.19 -12.81 6.83
CA SER A 178 10.96 -11.58 6.58
C SER A 178 10.18 -10.61 5.67
N HIS A 179 10.87 -9.69 5.00
CA HIS A 179 10.26 -8.74 4.08
C HIS A 179 9.46 -9.41 2.94
N ALA A 180 9.95 -10.53 2.42
CA ALA A 180 9.25 -11.34 1.42
C ALA A 180 8.79 -12.66 2.04
N TYR A 181 7.49 -12.90 2.05
CA TYR A 181 6.88 -14.08 2.67
C TYR A 181 7.12 -15.32 1.78
N GLN A 182 7.68 -16.37 2.37
CA GLN A 182 8.13 -17.55 1.62
C GLN A 182 7.46 -18.85 2.06
N ALA A 183 7.13 -18.98 3.34
CA ALA A 183 6.49 -20.19 3.82
C ALA A 183 5.12 -20.38 3.15
N ARG A 184 4.86 -21.59 2.67
CA ARG A 184 3.60 -21.92 2.00
C ARG A 184 2.38 -21.54 2.83
N GLN A 185 2.44 -21.76 4.14
CA GLN A 185 1.35 -21.44 5.07
C GLN A 185 1.10 -19.94 5.13
N SER A 186 2.15 -19.14 5.23
CA SER A 186 2.07 -17.67 5.27
C SER A 186 1.54 -17.10 3.94
N VAL A 187 1.98 -17.67 2.81
CA VAL A 187 1.49 -17.29 1.48
C VAL A 187 0.00 -17.57 1.35
N LEU A 188 -0.44 -18.79 1.69
CA LEU A 188 -1.86 -19.19 1.61
C LEU A 188 -2.73 -18.39 2.59
N HIS A 189 -2.23 -18.15 3.80
CA HIS A 189 -2.95 -17.35 4.79
C HIS A 189 -3.12 -15.90 4.31
N THR A 190 -2.06 -15.29 3.81
CA THR A 190 -2.13 -13.92 3.27
C THR A 190 -3.11 -13.84 2.09
N GLN A 191 -3.10 -14.82 1.19
CA GLN A 191 -4.06 -14.85 0.08
C GLN A 191 -5.51 -14.97 0.57
N ALA A 192 -5.76 -15.83 1.57
CA ALA A 192 -7.09 -15.98 2.17
C ALA A 192 -7.55 -14.67 2.84
N GLU A 193 -6.68 -14.00 3.59
CA GLU A 193 -6.97 -12.71 4.20
C GLU A 193 -7.30 -11.63 3.16
N MET A 194 -6.54 -11.56 2.07
CA MET A 194 -6.80 -10.62 0.97
C MET A 194 -8.16 -10.88 0.32
N ILE A 195 -8.49 -12.13 0.00
CA ILE A 195 -9.78 -12.50 -0.59
C ILE A 195 -10.93 -12.14 0.36
N GLN A 196 -10.87 -12.55 1.62
CA GLN A 196 -11.91 -12.28 2.61
C GLN A 196 -12.10 -10.77 2.83
N TRP A 197 -11.01 -10.00 2.82
CA TRP A 197 -11.04 -8.55 2.95
C TRP A 197 -11.80 -7.90 1.80
N LEU A 198 -11.44 -8.25 0.59
CA LEU A 198 -12.11 -7.71 -0.60
C LEU A 198 -13.55 -8.19 -0.71
N ASP A 199 -13.85 -9.46 -0.41
CA ASP A 199 -15.22 -9.98 -0.42
C ASP A 199 -16.13 -9.24 0.57
N ARG A 200 -15.57 -8.79 1.69
CA ARG A 200 -16.32 -8.06 2.72
C ARG A 200 -16.57 -6.59 2.36
N PHE A 201 -15.64 -5.94 1.70
CA PHE A 201 -15.66 -4.48 1.55
C PHE A 201 -15.78 -4.00 0.10
N LEU A 202 -15.64 -4.89 -0.88
CA LEU A 202 -15.68 -4.52 -2.29
C LEU A 202 -16.82 -5.21 -3.05
N LYS A 203 -17.37 -6.32 -2.54
CA LYS A 203 -18.58 -6.98 -3.03
C LYS A 203 -19.77 -6.56 -2.18
#